data_252c5af06c7e430f02a6cf2a52f65850
#
_entry.id   252c5af06c7e430f02a6cf2a52f65850
#
_cell.length_a   1.000
_cell.length_b   1.000
_cell.length_c   1.000
_cell.angle_alpha   90.00
_cell.angle_beta   90.00
_cell.angle_gamma   90.00
#
_symmetry.space_group_name_H-M   'P 1'
#
loop_
_entity.id
_entity.type
_entity.pdbx_description
1 polymer ?
#
loop_
_entity_poly.entity_id
_entity_poly.type
_entity_poly.pdbx_seq_one_letter_code
_entity_poly.pdbx_strand_id
1 'polypeptide(L)' 'MMDRIISLVEQVRGEFGGRTIFQTAENSGAAVWLRELGSLKGFYLFENNRRYIIINKSLDKLLQQTVCAHEFGH' A
#
# COMPACT_ATOMS: atom_id res chain seq x y z
N MET A 1 1.17 -2.35 16.90
CA MET A 1 0.45 -2.55 15.63
C MET A 1 -0.38 -1.36 15.24
N MET A 2 -1.30 -0.93 16.11
CA MET A 2 -2.13 0.25 15.82
C MET A 2 -1.29 1.52 15.68
N ASP A 3 -0.33 1.72 16.57
CA ASP A 3 0.56 2.89 16.52
C ASP A 3 1.32 2.96 15.21
N ARG A 4 1.75 1.80 14.71
CA ARG A 4 2.47 1.74 13.44
C ARG A 4 1.59 2.14 12.27
N ILE A 5 0.33 1.71 12.28
CA ILE A 5 -0.62 2.05 11.22
C ILE A 5 -0.90 3.55 11.24
N ILE A 6 -1.08 4.14 12.42
CA ILE A 6 -1.31 5.58 12.56
C ILE A 6 -0.12 6.35 12.02
N SER A 7 1.09 5.91 12.36
CA SER A 7 2.31 6.55 11.87
C SER A 7 2.40 6.50 10.34
N LEU A 8 2.03 5.37 9.73
CA LEU A 8 2.01 5.24 8.28
C LEU A 8 0.99 6.16 7.63
N VAL A 9 -0.18 6.33 8.25
CA VAL A 9 -1.19 7.27 7.75
C VAL A 9 -0.64 8.69 7.75
N GLU A 10 0.04 9.09 8.82
CA GLU A 10 0.66 10.40 8.90
C GLU A 10 1.71 10.60 7.82
N GLN A 11 2.54 9.60 7.58
CA GLN A 11 3.53 9.64 6.52
C GLN A 11 2.89 9.80 5.16
N VAL A 12 1.84 9.04 4.89
CA VAL A 12 1.14 9.12 3.61
C VAL A 12 0.59 10.52 3.39
N ARG A 13 0.06 11.16 4.44
CA ARG A 13 -0.50 12.50 4.33
C ARG A 13 0.56 13.58 4.21
N GLY A 14 1.71 13.42 4.89
CA GLY A 14 2.70 14.48 5.03
C GLY A 14 3.90 14.37 4.11
N GLU A 15 4.44 13.16 3.93
CA GLU A 15 5.73 13.01 3.26
C GLU A 15 5.64 12.87 1.75
N PHE A 16 4.52 12.38 1.24
CA PHE A 16 4.42 12.11 -0.19
C PHE A 16 3.89 13.30 -0.98
N GLY A 17 3.51 14.37 -0.29
CA GLY A 17 3.09 15.60 -0.93
C GLY A 17 1.93 15.36 -1.89
N GLY A 18 2.05 15.77 -3.14
CA GLY A 18 1.04 15.55 -4.16
C GLY A 18 1.07 14.17 -4.79
N ARG A 19 2.01 13.30 -4.38
CA ARG A 19 2.09 11.94 -4.90
C ARG A 19 1.30 10.99 -4.05
N THR A 20 0.68 10.00 -4.68
CA THR A 20 0.11 8.89 -3.94
C THR A 20 1.22 7.91 -3.57
N ILE A 21 1.01 7.16 -2.49
CA ILE A 21 1.92 6.08 -2.14
C ILE A 21 1.96 5.02 -3.25
N PHE A 22 0.88 4.88 -4.02
CA PHE A 22 0.85 3.97 -5.15
C PHE A 22 1.91 4.36 -6.18
N GLN A 23 1.99 5.63 -6.54
CA GLN A 23 3.00 6.11 -7.48
C GLN A 23 4.41 5.91 -6.93
N THR A 24 4.60 6.17 -5.65
CA THR A 24 5.89 5.96 -5.02
C THR A 24 6.32 4.51 -5.09
N ALA A 25 5.41 3.58 -4.78
CA ALA A 25 5.70 2.15 -4.85
C ALA A 25 6.00 1.72 -6.29
N GLU A 26 5.21 2.19 -7.25
CA GLU A 26 5.42 1.85 -8.66
C GLU A 26 6.73 2.40 -9.19
N ASN A 27 7.09 3.60 -8.79
CA ASN A 27 8.37 4.21 -9.18
C ASN A 27 9.57 3.42 -8.64
N SER A 28 9.39 2.70 -7.54
CA SER A 28 10.45 1.85 -7.00
C SER A 28 10.51 0.47 -7.63
N GLY A 29 9.61 0.18 -8.58
CA GLY A 29 9.58 -1.09 -9.28
C GLY A 29 8.55 -2.10 -8.80
N ALA A 30 7.75 -1.75 -7.81
CA ALA A 30 6.68 -2.63 -7.35
C ALA A 30 5.43 -2.46 -8.23
N ALA A 31 4.72 -3.55 -8.48
CA ALA A 31 3.42 -3.49 -9.14
C ALA A 31 2.33 -3.39 -8.06
N VAL A 32 1.41 -2.45 -8.22
CA VAL A 32 0.32 -2.24 -7.25
C VAL A 32 -0.99 -2.57 -7.94
N TRP A 33 -1.72 -3.54 -7.38
CA TRP A 33 -2.99 -4.00 -7.94
C TRP A 33 -4.11 -3.85 -6.92
N LEU A 34 -5.28 -3.44 -7.39
CA LEU A 34 -6.49 -3.41 -6.59
C LEU A 34 -7.36 -4.60 -7.00
N ARG A 35 -7.73 -5.42 -6.05
CA ARG A 35 -8.52 -6.63 -6.28
C ARG A 35 -9.51 -6.84 -5.16
N GLU A 36 -10.59 -7.57 -5.45
CA GLU A 36 -11.53 -7.95 -4.42
C GLU A 36 -10.91 -9.08 -3.58
N LEU A 37 -10.67 -8.82 -2.31
CA LEU A 37 -9.96 -9.74 -1.44
C LEU A 37 -10.82 -10.26 -0.27
N GLY A 38 -12.13 -10.03 -0.31
CA GLY A 38 -12.98 -10.45 0.78
C GLY A 38 -12.61 -9.75 2.09
N SER A 39 -12.23 -10.51 3.10
CA SER A 39 -11.87 -9.95 4.40
C SER A 39 -10.41 -9.51 4.51
N LEU A 40 -9.58 -9.81 3.53
CA LEU A 40 -8.18 -9.38 3.54
C LEU A 40 -8.08 -7.91 3.12
N LYS A 41 -7.22 -7.18 3.78
CA LYS A 41 -6.96 -5.79 3.43
C LYS A 41 -5.96 -5.67 2.29
N GLY A 42 -4.95 -6.52 2.28
CA GLY A 42 -3.93 -6.55 1.25
C GLY A 42 -2.81 -7.50 1.61
N PHE A 43 -1.89 -7.70 0.67
CA PHE A 43 -0.72 -8.53 0.93
C PHE A 43 0.40 -8.16 -0.03
N TYR A 44 1.60 -8.59 0.34
CA TYR A 44 2.83 -8.42 -0.43
C TYR A 44 3.21 -9.78 -1.02
N LEU A 45 3.63 -9.76 -2.28
CA LEU A 45 4.08 -10.96 -2.98
C LEU A 45 5.37 -10.65 -3.72
N PHE A 46 6.34 -11.53 -3.59
CA PHE A 46 7.58 -11.47 -4.38
C PHE A 46 7.68 -12.73 -5.21
N GLU A 47 7.66 -12.57 -6.53
CA GLU A 47 7.65 -13.70 -7.45
C GLU A 47 8.33 -13.31 -8.76
N ASN A 48 9.13 -14.22 -9.29
CA ASN A 48 9.85 -14.00 -10.55
C ASN A 48 10.68 -12.71 -10.52
N ASN A 49 11.32 -12.45 -9.39
CA ASN A 49 12.17 -11.28 -9.19
C ASN A 49 11.40 -9.97 -9.23
N ARG A 50 10.10 -10.02 -9.04
CA ARG A 50 9.25 -8.84 -9.06
C ARG A 50 8.40 -8.75 -7.81
N ARG A 51 8.20 -7.53 -7.32
CA ARG A 51 7.39 -7.26 -6.14
C ARG A 51 6.00 -6.85 -6.54
N TYR A 52 5.02 -7.38 -5.83
CA TYR A 52 3.61 -7.05 -6.04
C TYR A 52 2.99 -6.64 -4.73
N ILE A 53 2.19 -5.59 -4.77
CA ILE A 53 1.39 -5.16 -3.63
C ILE A 53 -0.05 -5.23 -4.06
N ILE A 54 -0.82 -6.11 -3.46
CA ILE A 54 -2.22 -6.32 -3.81
C ILE A 54 -3.08 -5.77 -2.68
N ILE A 55 -4.03 -4.90 -3.01
CA ILE A 55 -4.83 -4.17 -2.04
C ILE A 55 -6.30 -4.40 -2.32
N ASN A 56 -7.08 -4.58 -1.26
CA ASN A 56 -8.51 -4.77 -1.39
C ASN A 56 -9.18 -3.50 -1.91
N LYS A 57 -9.76 -3.59 -3.08
CA LYS A 57 -10.43 -2.45 -3.72
C LYS A 57 -11.68 -1.99 -2.99
N SER A 58 -12.20 -2.80 -2.06
CA SER A 58 -13.39 -2.45 -1.28
C SER A 58 -13.08 -1.46 -0.16
N LEU A 59 -11.81 -1.25 0.18
CA LEU A 59 -11.41 -0.29 1.19
C LEU A 59 -11.55 1.14 0.66
N ASP A 60 -11.78 2.10 1.56
CA ASP A 60 -11.76 3.50 1.15
C ASP A 60 -10.33 3.91 0.76
N LYS A 61 -10.22 5.06 0.11
CA LYS A 61 -8.94 5.50 -0.46
C LYS A 61 -7.85 5.66 0.59
N LEU A 62 -8.19 6.19 1.75
CA LEU A 62 -7.19 6.38 2.81
C LEU A 62 -6.67 5.04 3.31
N LEU A 63 -7.57 4.09 3.53
CA LEU A 63 -7.17 2.75 3.95
C LEU A 63 -6.36 2.04 2.88
N GLN A 64 -6.73 2.18 1.62
CA GLN A 64 -5.94 1.61 0.52
C GLN A 64 -4.52 2.13 0.55
N GLN A 65 -4.35 3.44 0.73
CA GLN A 65 -3.02 4.06 0.80
C GLN A 65 -2.26 3.58 2.03
N THR A 66 -2.93 3.45 3.16
CA THR A 66 -2.31 2.97 4.40
C THR A 66 -1.81 1.54 4.24
N VAL A 67 -2.63 0.67 3.66
CA VAL A 67 -2.24 -0.72 3.39
C VAL A 67 -1.09 -0.78 2.41
N CYS A 68 -1.13 0.03 1.36
CA CYS A 68 -0.03 0.10 0.39
C CYS A 68 1.27 0.49 1.07
N ALA A 69 1.25 1.52 1.92
CA ALA A 69 2.45 1.96 2.62
C ALA A 69 2.99 0.86 3.54
N HIS A 70 2.11 0.14 4.22
CA HIS A 70 2.50 -0.96 5.09
C HIS A 70 3.18 -2.07 4.30
N GLU A 71 2.58 -2.50 3.20
CA GLU A 71 3.12 -3.59 2.39
C GLU A 71 4.39 -3.15 1.66
N PHE A 72 4.43 -1.89 1.22
CA PHE A 72 5.63 -1.33 0.58
C PHE A 72 6.83 -1.33 1.53
N GLY A 73 6.58 -1.19 2.84
CA GLY A 73 7.63 -1.23 3.84
C GLY A 73 8.22 -2.62 4.11
N HIS A 74 7.61 -3.66 3.55
CA HIS A 74 8.18 -4.98 3.63
C HIS A 74 9.36 -5.07 2.67
#